data_eedc5176ce88764a246543bad7f20e9e
#
_entry.id   eedc5176ce88764a246543bad7f20e9e
#
_cell.length_a   1.000
_cell.length_b   1.000
_cell.length_c   1.000
_cell.angle_alpha   90.00
_cell.angle_beta   90.00
_cell.angle_gamma   90.00
#
_symmetry.space_group_name_H-M   'P 1'
#
loop_
_entity.id
_entity.type
_entity.pdbx_description
1 polymer ?
#
loop_
_entity_poly.entity_id
_entity_poly.type
_entity_poly.pdbx_seq_one_letter_code
_entity_poly.pdbx_strand_id
1 'polypeptide(L)'
;LCVSPRVLSTANLTSVGDFPLRSSNVRLFDCSIVQLFAMQDATQKARVLIEALPYIQAFRGSWVVVKFGGSAMEDAATIDSVLQDIIFMECVGMRPIIVHGGGKAISRGMEEHGMPARFVKGLRVTCEKTIAIVEKVIKGEVNPRIVDAINALGGRAVTVHGEDVLHVEKKQEVDALTGEMLDWGFVGEPGEVDVTAIRALVEQGTIPVITPLGMGGDGKVHNVNADVAAAAVAQALAVRKLVFLSDVPGLLRDPEDPASLLETLQTSELEQLIEDGVIGGGMLPKCSSGVAALHAGVRKVHMVDGRVKHSLLLEIFTQQGIGTEIVSTE
;
A
#
# COMPACT_ATOMS: atom_id res chain seq x y z
N LEU A 1 -32.69 -3.62 -1.77
CA LEU A 1 -33.26 -4.40 -2.87
C LEU A 1 -32.75 -5.84 -2.72
N CYS A 2 -33.67 -6.77 -2.36
CA CYS A 2 -33.42 -8.19 -2.20
C CYS A 2 -32.93 -8.83 -3.50
N VAL A 3 -31.78 -9.50 -3.46
CA VAL A 3 -31.33 -10.39 -4.53
C VAL A 3 -31.61 -11.84 -4.08
N SER A 4 -32.49 -12.51 -4.82
CA SER A 4 -32.89 -13.90 -4.64
C SER A 4 -31.75 -14.85 -5.03
N PRO A 5 -31.57 -16.00 -4.34
CA PRO A 5 -30.55 -16.97 -4.73
C PRO A 5 -31.00 -17.77 -5.95
N ARG A 6 -30.17 -17.85 -6.98
CA ARG A 6 -30.37 -18.72 -8.14
C ARG A 6 -30.17 -20.19 -7.76
N VAL A 7 -31.19 -20.97 -8.03
CA VAL A 7 -31.19 -22.43 -7.97
C VAL A 7 -30.33 -22.99 -9.10
N LEU A 8 -29.34 -23.79 -8.76
CA LEU A 8 -28.54 -24.55 -9.73
C LEU A 8 -29.34 -25.82 -10.15
N SER A 9 -29.55 -25.92 -11.47
CA SER A 9 -30.20 -27.00 -12.18
C SER A 9 -29.39 -28.29 -12.10
N THR A 10 -30.10 -29.39 -11.77
CA THR A 10 -29.60 -30.76 -11.78
C THR A 10 -29.41 -31.25 -13.21
N ALA A 11 -28.20 -31.62 -13.59
CA ALA A 11 -27.90 -32.34 -14.81
C ALA A 11 -27.95 -33.85 -14.57
N ASN A 12 -28.67 -34.56 -15.46
CA ASN A 12 -28.90 -36.00 -15.51
C ASN A 12 -27.61 -36.81 -15.60
N LEU A 13 -27.49 -37.83 -14.76
CA LEU A 13 -26.63 -38.98 -15.00
C LEU A 13 -27.50 -40.24 -15.01
N THR A 14 -27.60 -40.82 -16.20
CA THR A 14 -28.23 -42.12 -16.46
C THR A 14 -27.25 -43.27 -16.32
N SER A 15 -27.72 -44.31 -15.65
CA SER A 15 -27.37 -45.74 -15.74
C SER A 15 -25.94 -46.21 -15.50
N VAL A 16 -25.74 -46.98 -14.42
CA VAL A 16 -25.05 -48.29 -14.40
C VAL A 16 -25.46 -49.09 -13.16
N GLY A 17 -25.96 -50.31 -13.37
CA GLY A 17 -25.71 -51.52 -12.60
C GLY A 17 -26.37 -51.66 -11.21
N ASP A 18 -27.36 -52.57 -11.16
CA ASP A 18 -27.92 -53.15 -9.94
C ASP A 18 -26.89 -53.87 -9.08
N PHE A 19 -26.71 -53.44 -7.85
CA PHE A 19 -26.15 -54.21 -6.74
C PHE A 19 -27.06 -54.04 -5.51
N PRO A 20 -27.41 -55.09 -4.79
CA PRO A 20 -28.32 -54.99 -3.66
C PRO A 20 -27.61 -54.41 -2.43
N LEU A 21 -27.92 -53.19 -2.05
CA LEU A 21 -27.45 -52.58 -0.80
C LEU A 21 -28.42 -52.91 0.35
N ARG A 22 -27.94 -53.72 1.27
CA ARG A 22 -28.42 -53.74 2.66
C ARG A 22 -27.89 -52.49 3.39
N SER A 23 -28.76 -51.97 4.24
CA SER A 23 -28.55 -51.06 5.36
C SER A 23 -28.91 -49.60 5.17
N SER A 24 -30.05 -49.28 5.75
CA SER A 24 -30.75 -48.00 5.88
C SER A 24 -30.21 -47.08 6.99
N ASN A 25 -28.92 -47.17 7.41
CA ASN A 25 -28.42 -46.43 8.56
C ASN A 25 -27.31 -45.40 8.26
N VAL A 26 -26.89 -45.23 6.98
CA VAL A 26 -25.76 -44.32 6.66
C VAL A 26 -26.23 -42.92 6.27
N ARG A 27 -27.48 -42.72 5.85
CA ARG A 27 -27.93 -41.41 5.32
C ARG A 27 -28.32 -40.34 6.36
N LEU A 28 -28.58 -40.74 7.61
CA LEU A 28 -29.00 -39.78 8.66
C LEU A 28 -27.82 -39.13 9.39
N PHE A 29 -26.63 -39.75 9.37
CA PHE A 29 -25.45 -39.18 9.99
C PHE A 29 -24.75 -38.11 9.12
N ASP A 30 -24.90 -38.17 7.81
CA ASP A 30 -24.14 -37.30 6.88
C ASP A 30 -24.70 -35.86 6.88
N CYS A 31 -26.02 -35.70 6.94
CA CYS A 31 -26.64 -34.35 6.92
C CYS A 31 -26.42 -33.59 8.23
N SER A 32 -26.42 -34.28 9.37
CA SER A 32 -26.20 -33.66 10.69
C SER A 32 -24.75 -33.24 10.88
N ILE A 33 -23.81 -34.05 10.39
CA ILE A 33 -22.35 -33.73 10.45
C ILE A 33 -22.02 -32.55 9.55
N VAL A 34 -22.54 -32.53 8.32
CA VAL A 34 -22.36 -31.41 7.39
C VAL A 34 -22.94 -30.09 7.94
N GLN A 35 -24.14 -30.17 8.55
CA GLN A 35 -24.72 -29.01 9.22
C GLN A 35 -23.93 -28.56 10.44
N LEU A 36 -23.37 -29.49 11.23
CA LEU A 36 -22.53 -29.17 12.38
C LEU A 36 -21.23 -28.47 11.96
N PHE A 37 -20.56 -28.96 10.92
CA PHE A 37 -19.39 -28.32 10.35
C PHE A 37 -19.70 -26.93 9.77
N ALA A 38 -20.81 -26.77 9.05
CA ALA A 38 -21.24 -25.48 8.53
C ALA A 38 -21.58 -24.49 9.66
N MET A 39 -22.19 -24.94 10.77
CA MET A 39 -22.42 -24.11 11.95
C MET A 39 -21.13 -23.74 12.68
N GLN A 40 -20.19 -24.67 12.80
CA GLN A 40 -18.86 -24.39 13.39
C GLN A 40 -18.09 -23.34 12.58
N ASP A 41 -18.09 -23.46 11.25
CA ASP A 41 -17.46 -22.48 10.36
C ASP A 41 -18.14 -21.09 10.45
N ALA A 42 -19.46 -21.05 10.49
CA ALA A 42 -20.21 -19.80 10.68
C ALA A 42 -19.94 -19.15 12.04
N THR A 43 -19.88 -19.95 13.11
CA THR A 43 -19.56 -19.47 14.47
C THR A 43 -18.11 -18.95 14.54
N GLN A 44 -17.19 -19.62 13.89
CA GLN A 44 -15.80 -19.17 13.83
C GLN A 44 -15.66 -17.85 13.08
N LYS A 45 -16.34 -17.69 11.94
CA LYS A 45 -16.38 -16.41 11.20
C LYS A 45 -16.97 -15.27 12.05
N ALA A 46 -18.06 -15.52 12.77
CA ALA A 46 -18.64 -14.54 13.68
C ALA A 46 -17.67 -14.16 14.81
N ARG A 47 -16.92 -15.12 15.37
CA ARG A 47 -15.92 -14.87 16.41
C ARG A 47 -14.82 -13.94 15.90
N VAL A 48 -14.27 -14.20 14.70
CA VAL A 48 -13.23 -13.35 14.09
C VAL A 48 -13.71 -11.91 13.91
N LEU A 49 -14.97 -11.73 13.46
CA LEU A 49 -15.55 -10.38 13.33
C LEU A 49 -15.70 -9.66 14.68
N ILE A 50 -16.08 -10.39 15.74
CA ILE A 50 -16.18 -9.83 17.08
C ILE A 50 -14.79 -9.50 17.66
N GLU A 51 -13.79 -10.33 17.40
CA GLU A 51 -12.40 -10.06 17.78
C GLU A 51 -11.83 -8.81 17.10
N ALA A 52 -12.23 -8.52 15.86
CA ALA A 52 -11.84 -7.32 15.14
C ALA A 52 -12.57 -6.04 15.64
N LEU A 53 -13.71 -6.17 16.32
CA LEU A 53 -14.57 -5.03 16.69
C LEU A 53 -13.86 -3.93 17.49
N PRO A 54 -13.02 -4.20 18.50
CA PRO A 54 -12.30 -3.16 19.24
C PRO A 54 -11.37 -2.34 18.34
N TYR A 55 -10.70 -2.98 17.37
CA TYR A 55 -9.83 -2.32 16.40
C TYR A 55 -10.63 -1.44 15.46
N ILE A 56 -11.75 -1.95 14.93
CA ILE A 56 -12.67 -1.18 14.07
C ILE A 56 -13.15 0.07 14.81
N GLN A 57 -13.55 -0.05 16.07
CA GLN A 57 -13.97 1.09 16.90
C GLN A 57 -12.84 2.08 17.13
N ALA A 58 -11.62 1.60 17.42
CA ALA A 58 -10.45 2.44 17.69
C ALA A 58 -9.94 3.19 16.47
N PHE A 59 -10.11 2.61 15.27
CA PHE A 59 -9.59 3.19 14.01
C PHE A 59 -10.65 3.88 13.16
N ARG A 60 -11.93 3.78 13.52
CA ARG A 60 -13.02 4.45 12.79
C ARG A 60 -12.76 5.95 12.68
N GLY A 61 -12.89 6.50 11.48
CA GLY A 61 -12.61 7.90 11.17
C GLY A 61 -11.11 8.24 11.07
N SER A 62 -10.21 7.29 11.34
CA SER A 62 -8.77 7.53 11.25
C SER A 62 -8.31 7.64 9.81
N TRP A 63 -7.52 8.67 9.52
CA TRP A 63 -6.85 8.86 8.25
C TRP A 63 -5.60 7.99 8.17
N VAL A 64 -5.43 7.30 7.05
CA VAL A 64 -4.30 6.40 6.80
C VAL A 64 -3.78 6.64 5.39
N VAL A 65 -2.51 6.96 5.25
CA VAL A 65 -1.84 6.98 3.95
C VAL A 65 -1.13 5.64 3.75
N VAL A 66 -1.43 4.99 2.64
CA VAL A 66 -0.77 3.75 2.22
C VAL A 66 0.09 4.05 1.01
N LYS A 67 1.40 3.94 1.17
CA LYS A 67 2.30 3.95 0.03
C LYS A 67 2.35 2.55 -0.59
N PHE A 68 1.86 2.42 -1.80
CA PHE A 68 1.77 1.18 -2.55
C PHE A 68 2.79 1.17 -3.69
N GLY A 69 3.75 0.24 -3.67
CA GLY A 69 4.81 0.22 -4.66
C GLY A 69 5.72 -1.01 -4.57
N GLY A 70 6.80 -0.99 -5.33
CA GLY A 70 7.78 -2.08 -5.35
C GLY A 70 7.25 -3.33 -6.04
N SER A 71 7.73 -4.49 -5.59
CA SER A 71 7.33 -5.80 -6.14
C SER A 71 5.87 -6.18 -5.82
N ALA A 72 5.27 -5.58 -4.78
CA ALA A 72 3.85 -5.76 -4.46
C ALA A 72 2.90 -5.30 -5.59
N MET A 73 3.39 -4.51 -6.55
CA MET A 73 2.63 -4.07 -7.73
C MET A 73 2.83 -4.96 -8.97
N GLU A 74 3.61 -6.02 -8.89
CA GLU A 74 3.94 -6.88 -10.04
C GLU A 74 3.01 -8.09 -10.16
N ASP A 75 2.68 -8.70 -9.03
CA ASP A 75 1.82 -9.87 -8.97
C ASP A 75 0.35 -9.49 -8.80
N ALA A 76 -0.52 -9.98 -9.69
CA ALA A 76 -1.94 -9.64 -9.69
C ALA A 76 -2.65 -10.07 -8.40
N ALA A 77 -2.31 -11.24 -7.84
CA ALA A 77 -2.93 -11.74 -6.62
C ALA A 77 -2.53 -10.91 -5.39
N THR A 78 -1.29 -10.43 -5.37
CA THR A 78 -0.79 -9.51 -4.35
C THR A 78 -1.50 -8.16 -4.43
N ILE A 79 -1.63 -7.62 -5.65
CA ILE A 79 -2.38 -6.37 -5.89
C ILE A 79 -3.81 -6.51 -5.38
N ASP A 80 -4.53 -7.55 -5.80
CA ASP A 80 -5.92 -7.79 -5.40
C ASP A 80 -6.06 -7.90 -3.88
N SER A 81 -5.13 -8.57 -3.21
CA SER A 81 -5.14 -8.72 -1.75
C SER A 81 -4.98 -7.36 -1.05
N VAL A 82 -4.00 -6.54 -1.46
CA VAL A 82 -3.78 -5.21 -0.89
C VAL A 82 -4.96 -4.28 -1.14
N LEU A 83 -5.53 -4.31 -2.35
CA LEU A 83 -6.68 -3.48 -2.69
C LEU A 83 -7.94 -3.90 -1.94
N GLN A 84 -8.16 -5.20 -1.71
CA GLN A 84 -9.23 -5.71 -0.85
C GLN A 84 -9.08 -5.21 0.59
N ASP A 85 -7.86 -5.20 1.12
CA ASP A 85 -7.58 -4.68 2.45
C ASP A 85 -7.94 -3.18 2.56
N ILE A 86 -7.55 -2.38 1.56
CA ILE A 86 -7.85 -0.95 1.51
C ILE A 86 -9.36 -0.70 1.42
N ILE A 87 -10.07 -1.47 0.59
CA ILE A 87 -11.54 -1.40 0.49
C ILE A 87 -12.17 -1.77 1.83
N PHE A 88 -11.69 -2.84 2.49
CA PHE A 88 -12.17 -3.21 3.81
C PHE A 88 -11.97 -2.10 4.84
N MET A 89 -10.79 -1.45 4.84
CA MET A 89 -10.52 -0.30 5.72
C MET A 89 -11.54 0.82 5.51
N GLU A 90 -11.87 1.16 4.27
CA GLU A 90 -12.89 2.16 3.94
C GLU A 90 -14.28 1.71 4.44
N CYS A 91 -14.68 0.48 4.16
CA CYS A 91 -15.97 -0.09 4.57
C CYS A 91 -16.19 -0.08 6.09
N VAL A 92 -15.14 -0.25 6.89
CA VAL A 92 -15.24 -0.18 8.36
C VAL A 92 -15.13 1.26 8.90
N GLY A 93 -15.08 2.25 8.01
CA GLY A 93 -15.11 3.67 8.34
C GLY A 93 -13.74 4.29 8.61
N MET A 94 -12.64 3.64 8.24
CA MET A 94 -11.34 4.29 8.11
C MET A 94 -11.30 5.15 6.84
N ARG A 95 -10.28 5.99 6.72
CA ARG A 95 -10.11 6.94 5.62
C ARG A 95 -8.79 6.69 4.90
N PRO A 96 -8.71 5.63 4.06
CA PRO A 96 -7.48 5.29 3.35
C PRO A 96 -7.24 6.23 2.16
N ILE A 97 -5.97 6.54 1.93
CA ILE A 97 -5.44 7.30 0.80
C ILE A 97 -4.28 6.51 0.23
N ILE A 98 -4.23 6.33 -1.07
CA ILE A 98 -3.14 5.61 -1.74
C ILE A 98 -2.19 6.62 -2.39
N VAL A 99 -0.90 6.46 -2.15
CA VAL A 99 0.15 7.05 -2.96
C VAL A 99 0.93 5.90 -3.59
N HIS A 100 0.90 5.78 -4.92
CA HIS A 100 1.52 4.63 -5.56
C HIS A 100 2.90 4.93 -6.14
N GLY A 101 3.71 3.89 -6.28
CA GLY A 101 4.95 3.92 -7.05
C GLY A 101 4.72 3.59 -8.54
N GLY A 102 5.79 3.30 -9.24
CA GLY A 102 5.74 2.91 -10.66
C GLY A 102 7.13 2.63 -11.24
N GLY A 103 8.13 2.50 -10.37
CA GLY A 103 9.54 2.43 -10.79
C GLY A 103 9.84 1.39 -11.86
N LYS A 104 9.29 0.17 -11.74
CA LYS A 104 9.49 -0.90 -12.73
C LYS A 104 8.76 -0.62 -14.04
N ALA A 105 7.51 -0.14 -13.99
CA ALA A 105 6.77 0.24 -15.19
C ALA A 105 7.47 1.39 -15.93
N ILE A 106 7.95 2.39 -15.21
CA ILE A 106 8.74 3.49 -15.78
C ILE A 106 10.02 2.95 -16.43
N SER A 107 10.76 2.02 -15.78
CA SER A 107 11.99 1.45 -16.35
C SER A 107 11.68 0.71 -17.64
N ARG A 108 10.62 -0.10 -17.69
CA ARG A 108 10.15 -0.79 -18.91
C ARG A 108 9.79 0.23 -20.01
N GLY A 109 9.01 1.27 -19.70
CA GLY A 109 8.68 2.32 -20.66
C GLY A 109 9.89 3.07 -21.19
N MET A 110 10.93 3.27 -20.37
CA MET A 110 12.21 3.85 -20.83
C MET A 110 12.96 2.90 -21.76
N GLU A 111 13.03 1.61 -21.45
CA GLU A 111 13.67 0.59 -22.30
C GLU A 111 13.01 0.49 -23.67
N GLU A 112 11.67 0.53 -23.74
CA GLU A 112 10.91 0.56 -25.00
C GLU A 112 11.25 1.77 -25.90
N HIS A 113 11.72 2.85 -25.27
CA HIS A 113 12.18 4.06 -25.97
C HIS A 113 13.71 4.13 -26.14
N GLY A 114 14.42 3.02 -25.85
CA GLY A 114 15.87 2.93 -25.97
C GLY A 114 16.66 3.76 -24.97
N MET A 115 16.04 4.12 -23.85
CA MET A 115 16.65 4.94 -22.79
C MET A 115 16.93 4.10 -21.54
N PRO A 116 18.20 3.86 -21.18
CA PRO A 116 18.52 3.14 -19.94
C PRO A 116 18.18 3.97 -18.71
N ALA A 117 17.58 3.33 -17.70
CA ALA A 117 17.32 3.97 -16.43
C ALA A 117 18.65 4.22 -15.67
N ARG A 118 18.87 5.46 -15.23
CA ARG A 118 20.02 5.84 -14.41
C ARG A 118 19.54 6.27 -13.03
N PHE A 119 20.22 5.79 -11.98
CA PHE A 119 19.93 6.16 -10.59
C PHE A 119 21.18 6.77 -9.94
N VAL A 120 20.96 7.78 -9.11
CA VAL A 120 21.97 8.40 -8.27
C VAL A 120 21.39 8.51 -6.86
N LYS A 121 22.07 8.00 -5.86
CA LYS A 121 21.58 7.93 -4.46
C LYS A 121 20.14 7.39 -4.35
N GLY A 122 19.79 6.38 -5.16
CA GLY A 122 18.46 5.77 -5.17
C GLY A 122 17.36 6.55 -5.91
N LEU A 123 17.63 7.77 -6.37
CA LEU A 123 16.69 8.58 -7.16
C LEU A 123 16.98 8.44 -8.66
N ARG A 124 15.90 8.35 -9.45
CA ARG A 124 16.00 8.26 -10.92
C ARG A 124 16.40 9.60 -11.51
N VAL A 125 17.52 9.66 -12.22
CA VAL A 125 17.86 10.84 -13.03
C VAL A 125 16.82 10.97 -14.15
N THR A 126 16.12 12.11 -14.18
CA THR A 126 14.94 12.34 -15.00
C THR A 126 15.16 13.57 -15.90
N CYS A 127 15.66 13.35 -17.12
CA CYS A 127 15.78 14.42 -18.11
C CYS A 127 14.41 14.76 -18.76
N GLU A 128 14.34 15.76 -19.62
CA GLU A 128 13.12 16.21 -20.28
C GLU A 128 12.42 15.09 -21.08
N LYS A 129 13.16 14.22 -21.75
CA LYS A 129 12.59 13.05 -22.42
C LYS A 129 12.07 12.00 -21.44
N THR A 130 12.77 11.83 -20.33
CA THR A 130 12.40 10.87 -19.29
C THR A 130 11.13 11.28 -18.57
N ILE A 131 10.97 12.58 -18.23
CA ILE A 131 9.75 13.02 -17.53
C ILE A 131 8.49 12.79 -18.37
N ALA A 132 8.55 12.98 -19.68
CA ALA A 132 7.43 12.69 -20.56
C ALA A 132 7.01 11.20 -20.53
N ILE A 133 7.99 10.29 -20.46
CA ILE A 133 7.72 8.85 -20.29
C ILE A 133 7.16 8.57 -18.90
N VAL A 134 7.73 9.15 -17.85
CA VAL A 134 7.23 9.02 -16.47
C VAL A 134 5.77 9.41 -16.39
N GLU A 135 5.41 10.59 -16.90
CA GLU A 135 4.01 11.05 -16.93
C GLU A 135 3.10 10.07 -17.68
N LYS A 136 3.51 9.68 -18.91
CA LYS A 136 2.72 8.75 -19.73
C LYS A 136 2.47 7.43 -19.02
N VAL A 137 3.51 6.83 -18.40
CA VAL A 137 3.39 5.55 -17.70
C VAL A 137 2.57 5.69 -16.42
N ILE A 138 2.86 6.70 -15.61
CA ILE A 138 2.18 6.88 -14.32
C ILE A 138 0.70 7.21 -14.51
N LYS A 139 0.38 8.18 -15.38
CA LYS A 139 -1.01 8.64 -15.60
C LYS A 139 -1.79 7.71 -16.53
N GLY A 140 -1.15 7.08 -17.52
CA GLY A 140 -1.81 6.29 -18.53
C GLY A 140 -1.84 4.78 -18.28
N GLU A 141 -0.97 4.25 -17.43
CA GLU A 141 -0.88 2.81 -17.18
C GLU A 141 -1.07 2.48 -15.68
N VAL A 142 -0.20 3.01 -14.81
CA VAL A 142 -0.12 2.56 -13.42
C VAL A 142 -1.32 3.02 -12.59
N ASN A 143 -1.62 4.31 -12.62
CA ASN A 143 -2.71 4.89 -11.83
C ASN A 143 -4.08 4.34 -12.26
N PRO A 144 -4.45 4.34 -13.56
CA PRO A 144 -5.73 3.79 -14.00
C PRO A 144 -5.90 2.32 -13.61
N ARG A 145 -4.85 1.50 -13.72
CA ARG A 145 -4.90 0.09 -13.32
C ARG A 145 -5.29 -0.09 -11.86
N ILE A 146 -4.80 0.75 -10.96
CA ILE A 146 -5.12 0.68 -9.52
C ILE A 146 -6.57 1.14 -9.30
N VAL A 147 -6.96 2.27 -9.88
CA VAL A 147 -8.31 2.84 -9.76
C VAL A 147 -9.36 1.86 -10.29
N ASP A 148 -9.14 1.32 -11.49
CA ASP A 148 -10.05 0.37 -12.12
C ASP A 148 -10.17 -0.93 -11.32
N ALA A 149 -9.06 -1.43 -10.76
CA ALA A 149 -9.07 -2.63 -9.92
C ALA A 149 -9.87 -2.42 -8.63
N ILE A 150 -9.71 -1.28 -7.94
CA ILE A 150 -10.52 -0.95 -6.75
C ILE A 150 -12.00 -0.88 -7.11
N ASN A 151 -12.35 -0.20 -8.21
CA ASN A 151 -13.73 -0.05 -8.65
C ASN A 151 -14.34 -1.39 -9.10
N ALA A 152 -13.57 -2.26 -9.75
CA ALA A 152 -14.00 -3.61 -10.12
C ALA A 152 -14.24 -4.52 -8.89
N LEU A 153 -13.49 -4.33 -7.80
CA LEU A 153 -13.67 -5.02 -6.53
C LEU A 153 -14.81 -4.45 -5.66
N GLY A 154 -15.52 -3.44 -6.15
CA GLY A 154 -16.68 -2.83 -5.46
C GLY A 154 -16.33 -1.67 -4.53
N GLY A 155 -15.08 -1.21 -4.49
CA GLY A 155 -14.69 0.04 -3.84
C GLY A 155 -15.06 1.26 -4.69
N ARG A 156 -14.75 2.45 -4.17
CA ARG A 156 -14.87 3.72 -4.93
C ARG A 156 -13.54 4.43 -4.90
N ALA A 157 -12.83 4.44 -6.01
CA ALA A 157 -11.55 5.12 -6.13
C ALA A 157 -11.55 6.11 -7.30
N VAL A 158 -10.77 7.18 -7.14
CA VAL A 158 -10.52 8.16 -8.21
C VAL A 158 -9.04 8.54 -8.23
N THR A 159 -8.58 8.90 -9.42
CA THR A 159 -7.25 9.49 -9.62
C THR A 159 -7.19 10.88 -8.99
N VAL A 160 -6.11 11.14 -8.25
CA VAL A 160 -5.65 12.49 -7.93
C VAL A 160 -4.29 12.67 -8.57
N HIS A 161 -4.20 13.58 -9.52
CA HIS A 161 -2.93 13.90 -10.12
C HIS A 161 -2.06 14.64 -9.12
N GLY A 162 -0.87 14.09 -8.83
CA GLY A 162 0.00 14.66 -7.80
C GLY A 162 0.41 16.10 -8.11
N GLU A 163 0.61 16.46 -9.38
CA GLU A 163 0.94 17.82 -9.80
C GLU A 163 -0.17 18.86 -9.54
N ASP A 164 -1.40 18.41 -9.27
CA ASP A 164 -2.50 19.31 -8.89
C ASP A 164 -2.51 19.61 -7.39
N VAL A 165 -1.78 18.82 -6.58
CA VAL A 165 -1.82 18.88 -5.11
C VAL A 165 -0.44 18.97 -4.45
N LEU A 166 0.64 18.55 -5.12
CA LEU A 166 2.02 18.59 -4.60
C LEU A 166 2.79 19.72 -5.28
N HIS A 167 3.08 20.77 -4.55
CA HIS A 167 4.02 21.80 -4.97
C HIS A 167 5.44 21.34 -4.61
N VAL A 168 6.34 21.35 -5.59
CA VAL A 168 7.69 20.80 -5.41
C VAL A 168 8.78 21.81 -5.79
N GLU A 169 9.90 21.69 -5.11
CA GLU A 169 11.15 22.31 -5.50
C GLU A 169 12.02 21.31 -6.26
N LYS A 170 12.81 21.81 -7.22
CA LYS A 170 13.73 20.95 -7.96
C LYS A 170 14.78 20.36 -7.01
N LYS A 171 14.91 19.02 -7.01
CA LYS A 171 15.90 18.33 -6.17
C LYS A 171 17.32 18.62 -6.67
N GLN A 172 18.11 19.25 -5.82
CA GLN A 172 19.54 19.49 -6.01
C GLN A 172 20.26 19.30 -4.68
N GLU A 173 21.47 18.80 -4.72
CA GLU A 173 22.28 18.52 -3.52
C GLU A 173 23.76 18.67 -3.83
N VAL A 174 24.51 19.23 -2.91
CA VAL A 174 25.98 19.24 -3.01
C VAL A 174 26.49 17.91 -2.50
N ASP A 175 27.22 17.18 -3.33
CA ASP A 175 27.86 15.93 -2.91
C ASP A 175 28.92 16.21 -1.83
N ALA A 176 28.77 15.63 -0.66
CA ALA A 176 29.62 15.88 0.48
C ALA A 176 31.10 15.42 0.27
N LEU A 177 31.32 14.45 -0.64
CA LEU A 177 32.64 13.89 -0.90
C LEU A 177 33.38 14.67 -2.01
N THR A 178 32.67 15.08 -3.05
CA THR A 178 33.29 15.73 -4.25
C THR A 178 33.11 17.23 -4.27
N GLY A 179 32.13 17.78 -3.53
CA GLY A 179 31.72 19.16 -3.58
C GLY A 179 30.97 19.54 -4.86
N GLU A 180 30.64 18.57 -5.73
CA GLU A 180 29.92 18.81 -6.97
C GLU A 180 28.43 18.91 -6.72
N MET A 181 27.74 19.75 -7.54
CA MET A 181 26.27 19.84 -7.52
C MET A 181 25.68 18.62 -8.22
N LEU A 182 24.96 17.79 -7.48
CA LEU A 182 24.14 16.71 -8.02
C LEU A 182 22.81 17.29 -8.52
N ASP A 183 22.50 17.06 -9.78
CA ASP A 183 21.25 17.48 -10.42
C ASP A 183 20.57 16.23 -11.02
N TRP A 184 19.40 15.90 -10.52
CA TRP A 184 18.59 14.77 -11.01
C TRP A 184 17.67 15.17 -12.17
N GLY A 185 17.70 16.41 -12.64
CA GLY A 185 16.83 16.94 -13.68
C GLY A 185 15.42 17.24 -13.15
N PHE A 186 14.39 16.67 -13.77
CA PHE A 186 12.99 16.83 -13.38
C PHE A 186 12.62 15.89 -12.21
N VAL A 187 13.32 16.03 -11.10
CA VAL A 187 13.00 15.40 -9.83
C VAL A 187 12.64 16.48 -8.82
N GLY A 188 11.49 16.30 -8.18
CA GLY A 188 10.94 17.25 -7.21
C GLY A 188 11.03 16.74 -5.78
N GLU A 189 11.24 17.66 -4.88
CA GLU A 189 11.14 17.48 -3.42
C GLU A 189 9.87 18.22 -2.95
N PRO A 190 8.88 17.52 -2.34
CA PRO A 190 7.63 18.14 -1.93
C PRO A 190 7.85 19.24 -0.89
N GLY A 191 7.22 20.38 -1.13
CA GLY A 191 7.03 21.45 -0.17
C GLY A 191 5.59 21.46 0.34
N GLU A 192 4.79 22.41 -0.14
CA GLU A 192 3.37 22.52 0.23
C GLU A 192 2.51 21.46 -0.46
N VAL A 193 1.52 20.93 0.27
CA VAL A 193 0.52 19.98 -0.25
C VAL A 193 -0.87 20.56 -0.07
N ASP A 194 -1.60 20.81 -1.17
CA ASP A 194 -3.02 21.18 -1.11
C ASP A 194 -3.87 19.93 -0.86
N VAL A 195 -4.35 19.80 0.36
CA VAL A 195 -5.17 18.67 0.80
C VAL A 195 -6.67 18.86 0.56
N THR A 196 -7.12 19.99 0.01
CA THR A 196 -8.53 20.37 -0.10
C THR A 196 -9.34 19.33 -0.89
N ALA A 197 -8.87 18.98 -2.10
CA ALA A 197 -9.51 17.97 -2.95
C ALA A 197 -9.45 16.58 -2.31
N ILE A 198 -8.32 16.22 -1.69
CA ILE A 198 -8.14 14.92 -1.03
C ILE A 198 -9.15 14.76 0.11
N ARG A 199 -9.31 15.78 0.96
CA ARG A 199 -10.28 15.78 2.06
C ARG A 199 -11.71 15.61 1.56
N ALA A 200 -12.10 16.38 0.55
CA ALA A 200 -13.44 16.31 -0.04
C ALA A 200 -13.79 14.93 -0.58
N LEU A 201 -12.86 14.26 -1.24
CA LEU A 201 -13.04 12.90 -1.76
C LEU A 201 -13.22 11.89 -0.63
N VAL A 202 -12.33 11.92 0.36
CA VAL A 202 -12.37 10.99 1.49
C VAL A 202 -13.63 11.15 2.33
N GLU A 203 -14.11 12.38 2.53
CA GLU A 203 -15.36 12.66 3.25
C GLU A 203 -16.60 12.11 2.51
N GLN A 204 -16.52 11.95 1.19
CA GLN A 204 -17.55 11.30 0.37
C GLN A 204 -17.42 9.77 0.32
N GLY A 205 -16.51 9.16 1.08
CA GLY A 205 -16.20 7.72 1.05
C GLY A 205 -15.57 7.29 -0.28
N THR A 206 -14.72 8.14 -0.84
CA THR A 206 -13.98 7.85 -2.08
C THR A 206 -12.50 7.74 -1.74
N ILE A 207 -11.83 6.72 -2.24
CA ILE A 207 -10.41 6.45 -2.02
C ILE A 207 -9.57 7.23 -3.05
N PRO A 208 -8.83 8.28 -2.66
CA PRO A 208 -7.92 8.98 -3.57
C PRO A 208 -6.72 8.10 -3.90
N VAL A 209 -6.38 8.00 -5.19
CA VAL A 209 -5.18 7.32 -5.68
C VAL A 209 -4.26 8.38 -6.29
N ILE A 210 -3.22 8.76 -5.55
CA ILE A 210 -2.37 9.90 -5.85
C ILE A 210 -1.16 9.45 -6.65
N THR A 211 -0.89 10.15 -7.77
CA THR A 211 0.32 9.92 -8.57
C THR A 211 1.55 10.58 -7.93
N PRO A 212 2.74 9.97 -7.99
CA PRO A 212 3.98 10.54 -7.44
C PRO A 212 4.61 11.56 -8.41
N LEU A 213 3.85 12.58 -8.75
CA LEU A 213 4.23 13.70 -9.58
C LEU A 213 3.97 15.00 -8.83
N GLY A 214 4.70 16.05 -9.11
CA GLY A 214 4.49 17.35 -8.47
C GLY A 214 4.69 18.50 -9.45
N MET A 215 4.10 19.64 -9.15
CA MET A 215 4.23 20.87 -9.92
C MET A 215 5.38 21.72 -9.38
N GLY A 216 6.39 21.94 -10.19
CA GLY A 216 7.49 22.83 -9.85
C GLY A 216 7.12 24.32 -9.97
N GLY A 217 7.83 25.17 -9.27
CA GLY A 217 7.70 26.63 -9.41
C GLY A 217 8.01 27.16 -10.81
N ASP A 218 8.64 26.34 -11.66
CA ASP A 218 8.87 26.59 -13.08
C ASP A 218 7.66 26.26 -13.99
N GLY A 219 6.56 25.82 -13.41
CA GLY A 219 5.35 25.40 -14.11
C GLY A 219 5.47 24.06 -14.84
N LYS A 220 6.48 23.25 -14.50
CA LYS A 220 6.71 21.93 -15.08
C LYS A 220 6.44 20.82 -14.09
N VAL A 221 6.06 19.64 -14.63
CA VAL A 221 5.87 18.44 -13.85
C VAL A 221 7.22 17.84 -13.48
N HIS A 222 7.34 17.41 -12.23
CA HIS A 222 8.51 16.74 -11.69
C HIS A 222 8.16 15.36 -11.19
N ASN A 223 9.05 14.41 -11.40
CA ASN A 223 8.97 13.08 -10.81
C ASN A 223 9.31 13.19 -9.31
N VAL A 224 8.45 12.64 -8.46
CA VAL A 224 8.64 12.62 -7.01
C VAL A 224 8.88 11.18 -6.55
N ASN A 225 9.80 10.98 -5.62
CA ASN A 225 9.91 9.68 -4.97
C ASN A 225 8.60 9.36 -4.24
N ALA A 226 8.01 8.20 -4.49
CA ALA A 226 6.69 7.84 -3.96
C ALA A 226 6.66 7.72 -2.43
N ASP A 227 7.78 7.35 -1.77
CA ASP A 227 7.88 7.30 -0.32
C ASP A 227 7.85 8.73 0.26
N VAL A 228 8.57 9.66 -0.39
CA VAL A 228 8.61 11.09 -0.04
C VAL A 228 7.25 11.75 -0.29
N ALA A 229 6.61 11.46 -1.44
CA ALA A 229 5.26 11.97 -1.74
C ALA A 229 4.23 11.48 -0.70
N ALA A 230 4.28 10.20 -0.34
CA ALA A 230 3.38 9.64 0.68
C ALA A 230 3.59 10.28 2.06
N ALA A 231 4.85 10.52 2.45
CA ALA A 231 5.17 11.21 3.68
C ALA A 231 4.65 12.65 3.68
N ALA A 232 4.83 13.40 2.59
CA ALA A 232 4.34 14.77 2.46
C ALA A 232 2.80 14.85 2.56
N VAL A 233 2.08 13.96 1.87
CA VAL A 233 0.61 13.86 1.99
C VAL A 233 0.20 13.49 3.42
N ALA A 234 0.89 12.54 4.04
CA ALA A 234 0.60 12.11 5.40
C ALA A 234 0.79 13.24 6.43
N GLN A 235 1.85 14.03 6.28
CA GLN A 235 2.15 15.21 7.10
C GLN A 235 1.06 16.27 6.95
N ALA A 236 0.75 16.69 5.72
CA ALA A 236 -0.22 17.74 5.44
C ALA A 236 -1.64 17.39 5.92
N LEU A 237 -1.98 16.10 5.96
CA LEU A 237 -3.24 15.60 6.49
C LEU A 237 -3.20 15.31 8.00
N ALA A 238 -2.03 15.36 8.64
CA ALA A 238 -1.79 14.93 10.02
C ALA A 238 -2.39 13.55 10.30
N VAL A 239 -2.09 12.57 9.44
CA VAL A 239 -2.71 11.26 9.50
C VAL A 239 -2.31 10.49 10.76
N ARG A 240 -3.16 9.55 11.17
CA ARG A 240 -2.85 8.66 12.29
C ARG A 240 -1.77 7.64 11.96
N LYS A 241 -1.78 7.13 10.72
CA LYS A 241 -0.84 6.10 10.25
C LYS A 241 -0.36 6.39 8.84
N LEU A 242 0.95 6.25 8.63
CA LEU A 242 1.57 6.13 7.32
C LEU A 242 2.09 4.70 7.18
N VAL A 243 1.68 3.99 6.14
CA VAL A 243 2.10 2.61 5.90
C VAL A 243 2.89 2.54 4.60
N PHE A 244 4.13 2.08 4.68
CA PHE A 244 4.94 1.75 3.52
C PHE A 244 4.82 0.26 3.22
N LEU A 245 4.15 -0.10 2.14
CA LEU A 245 4.20 -1.46 1.61
C LEU A 245 5.48 -1.64 0.81
N SER A 246 6.24 -2.65 1.19
CA SER A 246 7.55 -2.97 0.59
C SER A 246 7.63 -4.46 0.23
N ASP A 247 8.80 -4.91 -0.15
CA ASP A 247 9.13 -6.30 -0.48
C ASP A 247 10.08 -6.93 0.56
N VAL A 248 10.11 -6.35 1.73
CA VAL A 248 10.82 -6.89 2.90
C VAL A 248 9.88 -6.94 4.11
N PRO A 249 10.12 -7.85 5.07
CA PRO A 249 9.22 -8.03 6.22
C PRO A 249 9.02 -6.78 7.08
N GLY A 250 10.02 -5.93 7.11
CA GLY A 250 10.14 -4.73 7.92
C GLY A 250 11.61 -4.36 8.06
N LEU A 251 11.98 -3.74 9.18
CA LEU A 251 13.38 -3.46 9.51
C LEU A 251 13.97 -4.67 10.24
N LEU A 252 15.04 -5.22 9.70
CA LEU A 252 15.80 -6.29 10.30
C LEU A 252 17.03 -5.70 10.99
N ARG A 253 17.37 -6.17 12.17
CA ARG A 253 18.64 -5.83 12.84
C ARG A 253 19.83 -6.42 12.08
N ASP A 254 19.65 -7.62 11.56
CA ASP A 254 20.58 -8.31 10.66
C ASP A 254 19.82 -8.65 9.36
N PRO A 255 20.18 -8.05 8.22
CA PRO A 255 19.52 -8.31 6.95
C PRO A 255 19.51 -9.78 6.49
N GLU A 256 20.46 -10.58 6.99
CA GLU A 256 20.56 -12.00 6.66
C GLU A 256 19.73 -12.91 7.59
N ASP A 257 19.24 -12.37 8.71
CA ASP A 257 18.43 -13.13 9.69
C ASP A 257 16.97 -12.61 9.72
N PRO A 258 16.02 -13.32 9.11
CA PRO A 258 14.59 -12.95 9.17
C PRO A 258 14.00 -12.93 10.59
N ALA A 259 14.62 -13.63 11.55
CA ALA A 259 14.18 -13.62 12.95
C ALA A 259 14.60 -12.35 13.70
N SER A 260 15.46 -11.52 13.11
CA SER A 260 15.92 -10.25 13.67
C SER A 260 14.97 -9.07 13.42
N LEU A 261 13.69 -9.33 13.03
CA LEU A 261 12.69 -8.29 12.78
C LEU A 261 12.50 -7.42 14.01
N LEU A 262 12.59 -6.11 13.80
CA LEU A 262 12.33 -5.09 14.81
C LEU A 262 10.85 -4.73 14.76
N GLU A 263 10.05 -5.26 15.68
CA GLU A 263 8.59 -5.05 15.69
C GLU A 263 8.22 -3.60 15.98
N THR A 264 8.92 -2.95 16.91
CA THR A 264 8.70 -1.54 17.26
C THR A 264 10.04 -0.84 17.45
N LEU A 265 10.16 0.37 16.88
CA LEU A 265 11.32 1.24 17.00
C LEU A 265 10.88 2.66 17.37
N GLN A 266 11.70 3.33 18.17
CA GLN A 266 11.61 4.77 18.37
C GLN A 266 12.40 5.50 17.27
N THR A 267 12.03 6.76 16.97
CA THR A 267 12.75 7.56 15.97
C THR A 267 14.23 7.67 16.26
N SER A 268 14.63 7.88 17.53
CA SER A 268 16.02 7.96 17.93
C SER A 268 16.82 6.67 17.69
N GLU A 269 16.19 5.51 17.89
CA GLU A 269 16.83 4.22 17.61
C GLU A 269 17.02 4.02 16.10
N LEU A 270 16.02 4.43 15.31
CA LEU A 270 16.07 4.35 13.85
C LEU A 270 17.15 5.28 13.28
N GLU A 271 17.25 6.51 13.79
CA GLU A 271 18.29 7.47 13.41
C GLU A 271 19.67 6.93 13.70
N GLN A 272 19.87 6.30 14.87
CA GLN A 272 21.14 5.66 15.23
C GLN A 272 21.48 4.49 14.28
N LEU A 273 20.50 3.64 13.91
CA LEU A 273 20.71 2.55 12.94
C LEU A 273 21.08 3.07 11.54
N ILE A 274 20.58 4.25 11.17
CA ILE A 274 20.96 4.92 9.92
C ILE A 274 22.40 5.45 10.02
N GLU A 275 22.77 6.12 11.11
CA GLU A 275 24.11 6.64 11.35
C GLU A 275 25.16 5.52 11.42
N ASP A 276 24.84 4.41 12.07
CA ASP A 276 25.70 3.22 12.16
C ASP A 276 25.83 2.45 10.83
N GLY A 277 25.07 2.85 9.80
CA GLY A 277 25.09 2.24 8.46
C GLY A 277 24.43 0.85 8.40
N VAL A 278 23.67 0.45 9.42
CA VAL A 278 22.87 -0.78 9.44
C VAL A 278 21.74 -0.67 8.43
N ILE A 279 21.13 0.51 8.34
CA ILE A 279 20.08 0.81 7.36
C ILE A 279 20.67 1.56 6.18
N GLY A 280 20.61 0.95 4.99
CA GLY A 280 21.16 1.51 3.77
C GLY A 280 20.31 1.19 2.54
N GLY A 281 20.86 1.51 1.35
CA GLY A 281 20.26 1.18 0.07
C GLY A 281 18.82 1.69 -0.09
N GLY A 282 17.94 0.84 -0.58
CA GLY A 282 16.53 1.17 -0.85
C GLY A 282 15.67 1.41 0.40
N MET A 283 16.14 1.03 1.61
CA MET A 283 15.42 1.28 2.86
C MET A 283 15.64 2.70 3.38
N LEU A 284 16.79 3.30 3.11
CA LEU A 284 17.15 4.64 3.60
C LEU A 284 16.11 5.71 3.24
N PRO A 285 15.64 5.85 1.98
CA PRO A 285 14.59 6.82 1.66
C PRO A 285 13.28 6.60 2.43
N LYS A 286 12.89 5.33 2.67
CA LYS A 286 11.68 5.00 3.43
C LYS A 286 11.81 5.40 4.89
N CYS A 287 12.94 5.03 5.50
CA CYS A 287 13.24 5.35 6.90
C CYS A 287 13.31 6.86 7.11
N SER A 288 14.07 7.57 6.28
CA SER A 288 14.19 9.04 6.37
C SER A 288 12.86 9.75 6.16
N SER A 289 12.04 9.31 5.18
CA SER A 289 10.69 9.85 4.96
C SER A 289 9.76 9.56 6.14
N GLY A 290 9.88 8.36 6.75
CA GLY A 290 9.11 7.96 7.93
C GLY A 290 9.45 8.81 9.15
N VAL A 291 10.73 9.02 9.44
CA VAL A 291 11.21 9.89 10.54
C VAL A 291 10.72 11.32 10.33
N ALA A 292 10.90 11.88 9.13
CA ALA A 292 10.41 13.22 8.81
C ALA A 292 8.89 13.34 9.01
N ALA A 293 8.11 12.31 8.64
CA ALA A 293 6.68 12.30 8.86
C ALA A 293 6.30 12.28 10.34
N LEU A 294 7.01 11.51 11.17
CA LEU A 294 6.79 11.46 12.62
C LEU A 294 7.11 12.80 13.29
N HIS A 295 8.25 13.42 12.95
CA HIS A 295 8.61 14.76 13.44
C HIS A 295 7.60 15.85 13.03
N ALA A 296 6.92 15.66 11.90
CA ALA A 296 5.86 16.56 11.43
C ALA A 296 4.45 16.24 11.99
N GLY A 297 4.34 15.29 12.94
CA GLY A 297 3.10 15.02 13.67
C GLY A 297 2.28 13.82 13.19
N VAL A 298 2.75 13.03 12.23
CA VAL A 298 2.22 11.69 11.96
C VAL A 298 2.45 10.83 13.20
N ARG A 299 1.42 10.11 13.66
CA ARG A 299 1.54 9.42 14.97
C ARG A 299 2.33 8.13 14.89
N LYS A 300 2.20 7.37 13.80
CA LYS A 300 2.86 6.07 13.60
C LYS A 300 3.21 5.86 12.14
N VAL A 301 4.36 5.29 11.92
CA VAL A 301 4.79 4.82 10.59
C VAL A 301 4.97 3.31 10.65
N HIS A 302 4.48 2.61 9.63
CA HIS A 302 4.59 1.17 9.52
C HIS A 302 5.32 0.78 8.25
N MET A 303 6.19 -0.21 8.33
CA MET A 303 6.84 -0.86 7.19
C MET A 303 6.39 -2.29 7.14
N VAL A 304 5.72 -2.69 6.07
CA VAL A 304 4.99 -3.96 5.97
C VAL A 304 5.32 -4.65 4.66
N ASP A 305 5.48 -5.98 4.69
CA ASP A 305 5.65 -6.78 3.48
C ASP A 305 4.32 -6.88 2.73
N GLY A 306 4.23 -6.14 1.63
CA GLY A 306 3.05 -6.15 0.77
C GLY A 306 2.81 -7.46 0.03
N ARG A 307 3.75 -8.41 0.04
CA ARG A 307 3.60 -9.74 -0.58
C ARG A 307 2.85 -10.72 0.32
N VAL A 308 2.79 -10.44 1.62
CA VAL A 308 1.99 -11.22 2.56
C VAL A 308 0.52 -10.94 2.31
N LYS A 309 -0.27 -12.00 2.12
CA LYS A 309 -1.71 -11.85 1.87
C LYS A 309 -2.41 -11.17 3.04
N HIS A 310 -3.21 -10.16 2.75
CA HIS A 310 -3.91 -9.33 3.74
C HIS A 310 -2.98 -8.67 4.77
N SER A 311 -1.80 -8.27 4.33
CA SER A 311 -0.76 -7.68 5.19
C SER A 311 -1.22 -6.41 5.91
N LEU A 312 -1.99 -5.54 5.27
CA LEU A 312 -2.53 -4.34 5.89
C LEU A 312 -3.50 -4.66 7.04
N LEU A 313 -4.36 -5.66 6.85
CA LEU A 313 -5.29 -6.07 7.90
C LEU A 313 -4.56 -6.73 9.06
N LEU A 314 -3.58 -7.58 8.79
CA LEU A 314 -2.75 -8.20 9.81
C LEU A 314 -1.98 -7.16 10.63
N GLU A 315 -1.43 -6.12 9.97
CA GLU A 315 -0.71 -5.04 10.66
C GLU A 315 -1.62 -4.15 11.51
N ILE A 316 -2.82 -3.84 11.00
CA ILE A 316 -3.69 -2.84 11.63
C ILE A 316 -4.64 -3.47 12.67
N PHE A 317 -5.13 -4.69 12.42
CA PHE A 317 -6.19 -5.32 13.19
C PHE A 317 -5.73 -6.48 14.08
N THR A 318 -4.41 -6.62 14.30
CA THR A 318 -3.85 -7.56 15.27
C THR A 318 -2.99 -6.86 16.32
N GLN A 319 -2.71 -7.52 17.44
CA GLN A 319 -1.93 -6.95 18.54
C GLN A 319 -0.44 -6.85 18.23
N GLN A 320 0.10 -7.83 17.51
CA GLN A 320 1.54 -7.91 17.24
C GLN A 320 1.94 -7.27 15.92
N GLY A 321 0.96 -7.08 14.98
CA GLY A 321 1.32 -6.70 13.63
C GLY A 321 2.12 -7.80 12.92
N ILE A 322 2.69 -7.49 11.77
CA ILE A 322 3.57 -8.39 10.98
C ILE A 322 4.81 -7.68 10.45
N GLY A 323 4.90 -6.37 10.65
CA GLY A 323 5.94 -5.51 10.13
C GLY A 323 6.72 -4.79 11.24
N THR A 324 7.24 -3.63 10.91
CA THR A 324 7.89 -2.72 11.86
C THR A 324 7.03 -1.49 12.07
N GLU A 325 6.66 -1.21 13.30
CA GLU A 325 6.05 0.06 13.73
C GLU A 325 7.14 1.03 14.19
N ILE A 326 7.10 2.28 13.70
CA ILE A 326 8.00 3.35 14.13
C ILE A 326 7.15 4.42 14.81
N VAL A 327 7.57 4.82 16.01
CA VAL A 327 6.91 5.82 16.84
C VAL A 327 7.85 6.96 17.19
N SER A 328 7.30 8.15 17.43
CA SER A 328 8.11 9.29 17.87
C SER A 328 8.71 9.01 19.24
N THR A 329 9.97 9.37 19.42
CA THR A 329 10.56 9.54 20.75
C THR A 329 9.96 10.83 21.32
N GLU A 330 9.21 10.74 22.43
CA GLU A 330 8.69 11.91 23.14
C GLU A 330 9.82 12.75 23.74
#